data_7bc0ed9b7307ead9e3ef237296417dd8
#
_entry.id   7bc0ed9b7307ead9e3ef237296417dd8
#
_cell.length_a   1.000
_cell.length_b   1.000
_cell.length_c   1.000
_cell.angle_alpha   90.00
_cell.angle_beta   90.00
_cell.angle_gamma   90.00
#
_symmetry.space_group_name_H-M   'P 1'
#
loop_
_entity.id
_entity.type
_entity.pdbx_description
1 polymer ?
#
loop_
_entity_poly.entity_id
_entity_poly.type
_entity_poly.pdbx_seq_one_letter_code
_entity_poly.pdbx_strand_id
1 'polypeptide(L)'
;MENKVFTVAIIGAGSRGADIYGRLLMQLPEKFKIVALCDPRQHRLDSFGAEFGVNESECYTDENTFFEKKRADVLVIATLDCDHVRQCLKAFELGYDVLLEKPITEHKEECEQLLAAQKKYGRKAFVCHVLRYAPAFVKAGELLDSGAIGRLVSISAVENITYWHYAHSYVRGNWRNRKIAAPIILAKCSHDLDLLQHYAKSKCKTISSVGDLTYFTAENAPANSAERCSDCQLMETCPYSAKRVYVERWHAQNCPTDIWPYNIINTAPTIEEKLYEAIKNGPYGRCVYHCDNDVPDHQIVTMTFENGVKATLNMMTFAKEAGRRMNFYGTLGEIILDEAEGIVEMRIFGGENVTYPIGELIKETSGYGHGGGDFVLINELYDILMGRATKGTSLEESIESHLMGICAEESRLNDGKLIYVHK
;
A
#
# COMPACT_ATOMS: atom_id res chain seq x y z
N MET A 1 4.05 34.40 1.81
CA MET A 1 5.27 33.56 1.83
C MET A 1 5.56 33.20 0.37
N GLU A 2 6.79 33.46 -0.07
CA GLU A 2 7.20 33.07 -1.44
C GLU A 2 7.09 31.56 -1.61
N ASN A 3 6.66 31.11 -2.79
CA ASN A 3 6.62 29.69 -3.11
C ASN A 3 8.04 29.15 -3.20
N LYS A 4 8.38 28.17 -2.37
CA LYS A 4 9.66 27.47 -2.40
C LYS A 4 9.53 26.22 -3.27
N VAL A 5 10.44 26.01 -4.21
CA VAL A 5 10.55 24.71 -4.91
C VAL A 5 11.45 23.80 -4.07
N PHE A 6 10.94 22.66 -3.63
CA PHE A 6 11.70 21.67 -2.90
C PHE A 6 12.41 20.71 -3.85
N THR A 7 13.68 20.45 -3.59
CA THR A 7 14.42 19.39 -4.28
C THR A 7 14.06 18.04 -3.69
N VAL A 8 13.90 17.02 -4.56
CA VAL A 8 13.50 15.67 -4.19
C VAL A 8 14.50 14.66 -4.73
N ALA A 9 14.94 13.74 -3.90
CA ALA A 9 15.64 12.53 -4.29
C ALA A 9 14.72 11.32 -4.11
N ILE A 10 14.86 10.28 -4.95
CA ILE A 10 14.06 9.06 -4.87
C ILE A 10 14.99 7.86 -4.73
N ILE A 11 14.81 7.06 -3.67
CA ILE A 11 15.43 5.75 -3.53
C ILE A 11 14.35 4.66 -3.69
N GLY A 12 14.61 3.72 -4.64
CA GLY A 12 13.62 2.77 -5.11
C GLY A 12 12.84 3.31 -6.31
N ALA A 13 13.47 3.35 -7.51
CA ALA A 13 12.83 3.78 -8.76
C ALA A 13 11.90 2.68 -9.35
N GLY A 14 11.13 2.03 -8.48
CA GLY A 14 10.10 1.03 -8.81
C GLY A 14 8.75 1.67 -9.12
N SER A 15 7.68 0.84 -9.07
CA SER A 15 6.31 1.26 -9.37
C SER A 15 5.87 2.43 -8.48
N ARG A 16 6.09 2.36 -7.16
CA ARG A 16 5.68 3.47 -6.27
C ARG A 16 6.57 4.69 -6.43
N GLY A 17 7.92 4.51 -6.36
CA GLY A 17 8.85 5.63 -6.35
C GLY A 17 8.87 6.42 -7.65
N ALA A 18 9.05 5.76 -8.80
CA ALA A 18 9.18 6.43 -10.09
C ALA A 18 7.85 6.51 -10.86
N ASP A 19 7.17 5.35 -11.09
CA ASP A 19 5.98 5.35 -11.95
C ASP A 19 4.82 6.18 -11.34
N ILE A 20 4.70 6.25 -10.00
CA ILE A 20 3.64 7.02 -9.34
C ILE A 20 4.20 8.34 -8.80
N TYR A 21 5.02 8.32 -7.73
CA TYR A 21 5.43 9.57 -7.07
C TYR A 21 6.30 10.45 -7.96
N GLY A 22 7.26 9.87 -8.69
CA GLY A 22 8.12 10.62 -9.59
C GLY A 22 7.31 11.36 -10.65
N ARG A 23 6.39 10.67 -11.32
CA ARG A 23 5.51 11.29 -12.34
C ARG A 23 4.54 12.31 -11.76
N LEU A 24 4.04 12.12 -10.52
CA LEU A 24 3.21 13.13 -9.85
C LEU A 24 4.01 14.38 -9.48
N LEU A 25 5.23 14.21 -8.97
CA LEU A 25 6.12 15.32 -8.66
C LEU A 25 6.46 16.15 -9.92
N MET A 26 6.65 15.48 -11.07
CA MET A 26 6.89 16.15 -12.36
C MET A 26 5.70 16.97 -12.87
N GLN A 27 4.47 16.67 -12.42
CA GLN A 27 3.29 17.48 -12.74
C GLN A 27 3.18 18.76 -11.93
N LEU A 28 4.03 18.94 -10.92
CA LEU A 28 4.04 20.07 -9.98
C LEU A 28 5.41 20.77 -9.95
N PRO A 29 5.94 21.24 -11.11
CA PRO A 29 7.29 21.79 -11.23
C PRO A 29 7.46 23.10 -10.43
N GLU A 30 6.38 23.81 -10.14
CA GLU A 30 6.37 24.99 -9.29
C GLU A 30 6.52 24.66 -7.78
N LYS A 31 6.40 23.38 -7.41
CA LYS A 31 6.50 22.89 -6.04
C LYS A 31 7.72 22.00 -5.82
N PHE A 32 8.06 21.17 -6.80
CA PHE A 32 9.08 20.12 -6.65
C PHE A 32 10.01 20.04 -7.86
N LYS A 33 11.25 19.62 -7.59
CA LYS A 33 12.24 19.28 -8.61
C LYS A 33 12.95 17.97 -8.21
N ILE A 34 12.86 16.93 -9.04
CA ILE A 34 13.63 15.69 -8.83
C ILE A 34 15.07 15.96 -9.25
N VAL A 35 16.03 15.62 -8.37
CA VAL A 35 17.46 15.95 -8.58
C VAL A 35 18.38 14.74 -8.42
N ALA A 36 17.92 13.62 -7.85
CA ALA A 36 18.72 12.41 -7.72
C ALA A 36 17.82 11.16 -7.69
N LEU A 37 18.34 10.04 -8.21
CA LEU A 37 17.69 8.73 -8.21
C LEU A 37 18.65 7.65 -7.68
N CYS A 38 18.11 6.67 -6.96
CA CYS A 38 18.85 5.48 -6.54
C CYS A 38 18.00 4.22 -6.74
N ASP A 39 18.48 3.26 -7.51
CA ASP A 39 17.86 1.93 -7.71
C ASP A 39 18.94 0.95 -8.20
N PRO A 40 19.03 -0.29 -7.71
CA PRO A 40 20.04 -1.24 -8.15
C PRO A 40 19.92 -1.63 -9.64
N ARG A 41 18.79 -1.36 -10.28
CA ARG A 41 18.51 -1.70 -11.68
C ARG A 41 18.85 -0.53 -12.60
N GLN A 42 19.98 -0.62 -13.29
CA GLN A 42 20.47 0.44 -14.20
C GLN A 42 19.42 0.88 -15.22
N HIS A 43 18.68 -0.06 -15.85
CA HIS A 43 17.66 0.28 -16.84
C HIS A 43 16.53 1.19 -16.28
N ARG A 44 16.22 1.11 -14.97
CA ARG A 44 15.26 2.00 -14.32
C ARG A 44 15.85 3.41 -14.19
N LEU A 45 17.11 3.51 -13.82
CA LEU A 45 17.81 4.79 -13.72
C LEU A 45 17.95 5.47 -15.08
N ASP A 46 18.29 4.71 -16.14
CA ASP A 46 18.39 5.24 -17.50
C ASP A 46 17.06 5.80 -17.98
N SER A 47 15.97 5.03 -17.79
CA SER A 47 14.64 5.42 -18.22
C SER A 47 14.14 6.65 -17.48
N PHE A 48 14.13 6.60 -16.13
CA PHE A 48 13.57 7.68 -15.30
C PHE A 48 14.53 8.86 -15.14
N GLY A 49 15.84 8.65 -15.20
CA GLY A 49 16.81 9.73 -15.25
C GLY A 49 16.55 10.63 -16.45
N ALA A 50 16.35 10.05 -17.63
CA ALA A 50 15.98 10.77 -18.84
C ALA A 50 14.59 11.43 -18.73
N GLU A 51 13.55 10.68 -18.28
CA GLU A 51 12.18 11.18 -18.13
C GLU A 51 12.09 12.37 -17.16
N PHE A 52 12.80 12.31 -16.03
CA PHE A 52 12.76 13.34 -14.99
C PHE A 52 13.81 14.45 -15.16
N GLY A 53 14.68 14.35 -16.17
CA GLY A 53 15.75 15.30 -16.42
C GLY A 53 16.82 15.32 -15.31
N VAL A 54 17.05 14.16 -14.68
CA VAL A 54 18.11 14.00 -13.66
C VAL A 54 19.43 13.74 -14.36
N ASN A 55 20.49 14.44 -13.90
CA ASN A 55 21.83 14.24 -14.46
C ASN A 55 22.31 12.79 -14.17
N GLU A 56 22.96 12.15 -15.14
CA GLU A 56 23.46 10.79 -15.00
C GLU A 56 24.41 10.63 -13.78
N SER A 57 25.19 11.66 -13.46
CA SER A 57 26.05 11.71 -12.25
C SER A 57 25.28 11.72 -10.92
N GLU A 58 23.98 11.93 -10.94
CA GLU A 58 23.07 11.89 -9.77
C GLU A 58 22.11 10.68 -9.84
N CYS A 59 22.44 9.68 -10.67
CA CYS A 59 21.78 8.38 -10.76
C CYS A 59 22.68 7.29 -10.17
N TYR A 60 22.26 6.62 -9.11
CA TYR A 60 23.10 5.73 -8.29
C TYR A 60 22.54 4.31 -8.29
N THR A 61 23.36 3.31 -8.63
CA THR A 61 23.02 1.89 -8.46
C THR A 61 23.35 1.36 -7.06
N ASP A 62 24.21 2.07 -6.32
CA ASP A 62 24.64 1.73 -4.97
C ASP A 62 24.14 2.78 -3.97
N GLU A 63 23.39 2.33 -2.97
CA GLU A 63 22.84 3.21 -1.93
C GLU A 63 23.90 3.79 -0.99
N ASN A 64 25.04 3.10 -0.79
CA ASN A 64 26.09 3.65 0.06
C ASN A 64 26.68 4.92 -0.56
N THR A 65 26.95 4.88 -1.86
CA THR A 65 27.39 6.06 -2.62
C THR A 65 26.31 7.15 -2.61
N PHE A 66 25.03 6.77 -2.74
CA PHE A 66 23.92 7.71 -2.65
C PHE A 66 23.89 8.41 -1.29
N PHE A 67 24.09 7.70 -0.19
CA PHE A 67 24.04 8.23 1.18
C PHE A 67 25.37 8.83 1.70
N GLU A 68 26.40 9.00 0.87
CA GLU A 68 27.63 9.70 1.30
C GLU A 68 27.38 11.16 1.71
N LYS A 69 26.39 11.82 1.11
CA LYS A 69 26.00 13.19 1.40
C LYS A 69 24.52 13.44 1.17
N LYS A 70 23.98 14.52 1.75
CA LYS A 70 22.63 15.00 1.43
C LYS A 70 22.59 15.51 -0.02
N ARG A 71 21.56 15.11 -0.80
CA ARG A 71 21.40 15.45 -2.22
C ARG A 71 20.18 16.32 -2.52
N ALA A 72 19.19 16.32 -1.63
CA ALA A 72 17.91 17.02 -1.81
C ALA A 72 17.33 17.49 -0.48
N ASP A 73 16.28 18.31 -0.51
CA ASP A 73 15.52 18.68 0.68
C ASP A 73 14.75 17.49 1.24
N VAL A 74 14.12 16.71 0.34
CA VAL A 74 13.23 15.59 0.66
C VAL A 74 13.75 14.30 0.02
N LEU A 75 13.65 13.19 0.75
CA LEU A 75 13.90 11.85 0.23
C LEU A 75 12.59 11.06 0.16
N VAL A 76 12.23 10.56 -1.02
CA VAL A 76 11.19 9.54 -1.20
C VAL A 76 11.84 8.17 -1.02
N ILE A 77 11.38 7.39 -0.04
CA ILE A 77 11.82 6.01 0.19
C ILE A 77 10.70 5.08 -0.26
N ALA A 78 10.94 4.36 -1.36
CA ALA A 78 9.98 3.45 -1.99
C ALA A 78 10.67 2.14 -2.42
N THR A 79 11.52 1.63 -1.56
CA THR A 79 12.28 0.37 -1.70
C THR A 79 11.47 -0.84 -1.22
N LEU A 80 12.11 -1.94 -0.91
CA LEU A 80 11.47 -3.07 -0.23
C LEU A 80 11.31 -2.77 1.28
N ASP A 81 10.29 -3.34 1.87
CA ASP A 81 9.85 -3.09 3.25
C ASP A 81 11.00 -3.23 4.28
N CYS A 82 11.87 -4.22 4.09
CA CYS A 82 13.01 -4.49 4.97
C CYS A 82 14.10 -3.40 4.98
N ASP A 83 14.12 -2.51 3.99
CA ASP A 83 15.11 -1.44 3.89
C ASP A 83 14.61 -0.10 4.45
N HIS A 84 13.30 0.05 4.64
CA HIS A 84 12.65 1.32 4.97
C HIS A 84 13.24 2.00 6.20
N VAL A 85 13.35 1.28 7.32
CA VAL A 85 13.83 1.83 8.60
C VAL A 85 15.30 2.25 8.49
N ARG A 86 16.16 1.37 7.99
CA ARG A 86 17.59 1.65 7.83
C ARG A 86 17.84 2.88 6.96
N GLN A 87 17.14 2.97 5.84
CA GLN A 87 17.24 4.11 4.92
C GLN A 87 16.68 5.40 5.54
N CYS A 88 15.55 5.31 6.26
CA CYS A 88 14.93 6.46 6.93
C CYS A 88 15.82 7.01 8.06
N LEU A 89 16.44 6.14 8.88
CA LEU A 89 17.41 6.54 9.91
C LEU A 89 18.60 7.28 9.31
N LYS A 90 19.15 6.75 8.19
CA LYS A 90 20.25 7.41 7.47
C LYS A 90 19.83 8.72 6.84
N ALA A 91 18.62 8.81 6.31
CA ALA A 91 18.06 10.06 5.79
C ALA A 91 17.94 11.13 6.87
N PHE A 92 17.44 10.79 8.07
CA PHE A 92 17.36 11.72 9.19
C PHE A 92 18.74 12.22 9.63
N GLU A 93 19.74 11.32 9.73
CA GLU A 93 21.12 11.67 10.06
C GLU A 93 21.69 12.70 9.07
N LEU A 94 21.41 12.54 7.77
CA LEU A 94 21.85 13.46 6.72
C LEU A 94 20.98 14.72 6.60
N GLY A 95 19.89 14.81 7.35
CA GLY A 95 19.04 16.01 7.41
C GLY A 95 17.96 16.09 6.33
N TYR A 96 17.53 14.97 5.75
CA TYR A 96 16.36 14.93 4.89
C TYR A 96 15.06 14.98 5.71
N ASP A 97 14.02 15.59 5.15
CA ASP A 97 12.66 15.21 5.44
C ASP A 97 12.27 14.05 4.50
N VAL A 98 11.39 13.15 4.94
CA VAL A 98 11.17 11.87 4.26
C VAL A 98 9.70 11.67 3.89
N LEU A 99 9.44 11.24 2.66
CA LEU A 99 8.20 10.58 2.26
C LEU A 99 8.47 9.07 2.25
N LEU A 100 7.86 8.33 3.18
CA LEU A 100 8.14 6.92 3.43
C LEU A 100 7.00 6.04 2.94
N GLU A 101 7.29 5.08 2.07
CA GLU A 101 6.29 4.07 1.69
C GLU A 101 5.94 3.15 2.86
N LYS A 102 4.71 2.66 2.81
CA LYS A 102 4.21 1.65 3.74
C LYS A 102 4.55 0.23 3.23
N PRO A 103 4.63 -0.78 4.12
CA PRO A 103 4.66 -0.66 5.58
C PRO A 103 5.97 -0.07 6.07
N ILE A 104 5.97 0.54 7.26
CA ILE A 104 7.18 1.11 7.87
C ILE A 104 8.15 -0.02 8.23
N THR A 105 7.66 -1.00 8.98
CA THR A 105 8.41 -2.15 9.49
C THR A 105 7.46 -3.21 10.05
N GLU A 106 7.98 -4.42 10.28
CA GLU A 106 7.30 -5.48 11.03
C GLU A 106 7.80 -5.62 12.49
N HIS A 107 8.68 -4.73 12.95
CA HIS A 107 9.34 -4.79 14.26
C HIS A 107 8.99 -3.58 15.14
N LYS A 108 8.49 -3.84 16.35
CA LYS A 108 8.11 -2.76 17.31
C LYS A 108 9.29 -1.87 17.69
N GLU A 109 10.45 -2.47 17.90
CA GLU A 109 11.69 -1.78 18.30
C GLU A 109 12.15 -0.77 17.24
N GLU A 110 11.93 -1.08 15.97
CA GLU A 110 12.27 -0.18 14.87
C GLU A 110 11.33 1.03 14.80
N CYS A 111 10.06 0.86 15.16
CA CYS A 111 9.13 1.97 15.31
C CYS A 111 9.63 2.98 16.36
N GLU A 112 10.09 2.47 17.51
CA GLU A 112 10.65 3.31 18.58
C GLU A 112 11.95 4.01 18.15
N GLN A 113 12.82 3.30 17.42
CA GLN A 113 14.05 3.86 16.88
C GLN A 113 13.78 5.01 15.91
N LEU A 114 12.78 4.86 15.01
CA LEU A 114 12.40 5.92 14.07
C LEU A 114 11.88 7.16 14.80
N LEU A 115 11.01 7.01 15.80
CA LEU A 115 10.50 8.13 16.58
C LEU A 115 11.62 8.85 17.34
N ALA A 116 12.53 8.11 17.94
CA ALA A 116 13.68 8.67 18.63
C ALA A 116 14.59 9.42 17.68
N ALA A 117 14.87 8.87 16.50
CA ALA A 117 15.70 9.50 15.48
C ALA A 117 15.04 10.75 14.89
N GLN A 118 13.74 10.70 14.57
CA GLN A 118 12.97 11.86 14.11
C GLN A 118 13.11 13.03 15.08
N LYS A 119 12.92 12.76 16.38
CA LYS A 119 13.06 13.75 17.45
C LYS A 119 14.51 14.27 17.57
N LYS A 120 15.48 13.35 17.55
CA LYS A 120 16.93 13.68 17.69
C LYS A 120 17.41 14.62 16.60
N TYR A 121 17.02 14.35 15.34
CA TYR A 121 17.50 15.09 14.19
C TYR A 121 16.57 16.25 13.78
N GLY A 122 15.40 16.39 14.44
CA GLY A 122 14.42 17.43 14.12
C GLY A 122 13.88 17.32 12.69
N ARG A 123 13.75 16.10 12.17
CA ARG A 123 13.26 15.84 10.80
C ARG A 123 11.82 15.36 10.81
N LYS A 124 11.19 15.33 9.64
CA LYS A 124 9.82 14.87 9.46
C LYS A 124 9.80 13.63 8.57
N ALA A 125 8.97 12.64 8.91
CA ALA A 125 8.59 11.58 8.01
C ALA A 125 7.07 11.57 7.84
N PHE A 126 6.65 11.45 6.58
CA PHE A 126 5.27 11.30 6.17
C PHE A 126 5.11 9.92 5.57
N VAL A 127 4.17 9.14 6.11
CA VAL A 127 3.94 7.79 5.64
C VAL A 127 2.83 7.78 4.59
N CYS A 128 3.03 7.03 3.52
CA CYS A 128 2.15 7.00 2.35
C CYS A 128 0.83 6.25 2.60
N HIS A 129 0.06 6.67 3.62
CA HIS A 129 -1.31 6.19 3.83
C HIS A 129 -2.27 6.90 2.88
N VAL A 130 -2.12 6.64 1.60
CA VAL A 130 -2.79 7.36 0.49
C VAL A 130 -4.31 7.34 0.57
N LEU A 131 -4.91 6.32 1.18
CA LEU A 131 -6.37 6.22 1.29
C LEU A 131 -6.98 7.27 2.23
N ARG A 132 -6.23 7.82 3.19
CA ARG A 132 -6.71 8.96 3.99
C ARG A 132 -7.02 10.19 3.14
N TYR A 133 -6.46 10.26 1.94
CA TYR A 133 -6.60 11.37 1.00
C TYR A 133 -7.55 11.06 -0.16
N ALA A 134 -7.95 9.80 -0.32
CA ALA A 134 -8.86 9.42 -1.37
C ALA A 134 -10.28 9.94 -1.07
N PRO A 135 -10.94 10.64 -2.03
CA PRO A 135 -12.18 11.37 -1.79
C PRO A 135 -13.32 10.57 -1.16
N ALA A 136 -13.45 9.28 -1.47
CA ALA A 136 -14.47 8.42 -0.86
C ALA A 136 -14.25 8.25 0.66
N PHE A 137 -13.00 8.03 1.08
CA PHE A 137 -12.65 7.88 2.49
C PHE A 137 -12.67 9.21 3.23
N VAL A 138 -12.30 10.32 2.57
CA VAL A 138 -12.46 11.67 3.10
C VAL A 138 -13.93 11.95 3.36
N LYS A 139 -14.84 11.62 2.41
CA LYS A 139 -16.28 11.79 2.56
C LYS A 139 -16.83 11.00 3.75
N ALA A 140 -16.44 9.75 3.91
CA ALA A 140 -16.84 8.95 5.07
C ALA A 140 -16.39 9.61 6.40
N GLY A 141 -15.17 10.15 6.45
CA GLY A 141 -14.66 10.90 7.60
C GLY A 141 -15.47 12.18 7.89
N GLU A 142 -15.78 12.98 6.87
CA GLU A 142 -16.62 14.18 7.00
C GLU A 142 -18.02 13.86 7.57
N LEU A 143 -18.63 12.76 7.09
CA LEU A 143 -19.93 12.32 7.58
C LEU A 143 -19.87 11.85 9.04
N LEU A 144 -18.82 11.14 9.43
CA LEU A 144 -18.55 10.78 10.83
C LEU A 144 -18.38 12.03 11.70
N ASP A 145 -17.59 13.00 11.23
CA ASP A 145 -17.29 14.24 11.94
C ASP A 145 -18.49 15.16 12.08
N SER A 146 -19.46 15.07 11.16
CA SER A 146 -20.72 15.82 11.25
C SER A 146 -21.55 15.46 12.50
N GLY A 147 -21.29 14.28 13.09
CA GLY A 147 -22.07 13.77 14.21
C GLY A 147 -23.47 13.27 13.84
N ALA A 148 -23.84 13.23 12.55
CA ALA A 148 -25.18 12.88 12.09
C ALA A 148 -25.60 11.45 12.52
N ILE A 149 -24.67 10.49 12.56
CA ILE A 149 -24.95 9.12 13.03
C ILE A 149 -24.82 8.97 14.55
N GLY A 150 -24.61 10.07 15.30
CA GLY A 150 -24.38 10.06 16.73
C GLY A 150 -22.98 9.53 17.11
N ARG A 151 -22.85 8.91 18.28
CA ARG A 151 -21.57 8.35 18.73
C ARG A 151 -21.25 7.07 17.97
N LEU A 152 -20.05 6.98 17.39
CA LEU A 152 -19.56 5.77 16.74
C LEU A 152 -19.43 4.64 17.77
N VAL A 153 -20.01 3.48 17.46
CA VAL A 153 -20.02 2.28 18.32
C VAL A 153 -19.12 1.20 17.76
N SER A 154 -19.23 0.93 16.44
CA SER A 154 -18.49 -0.15 15.80
C SER A 154 -18.17 0.17 14.34
N ILE A 155 -17.07 -0.43 13.83
CA ILE A 155 -16.68 -0.40 12.42
C ILE A 155 -16.52 -1.84 11.94
N SER A 156 -17.11 -2.18 10.79
CA SER A 156 -16.87 -3.46 10.10
C SER A 156 -16.22 -3.17 8.76
N ALA A 157 -15.03 -3.69 8.54
CA ALA A 157 -14.26 -3.48 7.31
C ALA A 157 -13.97 -4.80 6.60
N VAL A 158 -14.00 -4.75 5.28
CA VAL A 158 -13.60 -5.85 4.38
C VAL A 158 -12.62 -5.30 3.37
N GLU A 159 -11.50 -6.00 3.16
CA GLU A 159 -10.57 -5.79 2.05
C GLU A 159 -10.63 -7.01 1.13
N ASN A 160 -11.22 -6.84 -0.03
CA ASN A 160 -11.28 -7.85 -1.08
C ASN A 160 -10.08 -7.69 -2.02
N ILE A 161 -9.18 -8.67 -2.00
CA ILE A 161 -8.06 -8.78 -2.93
C ILE A 161 -8.49 -9.73 -4.04
N THR A 162 -8.35 -9.33 -5.31
CA THR A 162 -8.68 -10.24 -6.40
C THR A 162 -7.77 -11.47 -6.40
N TYR A 163 -8.34 -12.62 -6.73
CA TYR A 163 -7.65 -13.92 -6.80
C TYR A 163 -6.36 -13.87 -7.62
N TRP A 164 -6.35 -13.13 -8.72
CA TRP A 164 -5.19 -12.98 -9.60
C TRP A 164 -4.12 -12.06 -9.01
N HIS A 165 -4.52 -10.98 -8.27
CA HIS A 165 -3.59 -10.08 -7.59
C HIS A 165 -2.88 -10.81 -6.45
N TYR A 166 -3.61 -11.61 -5.67
CA TYR A 166 -2.98 -12.42 -4.64
C TYR A 166 -1.99 -13.42 -5.26
N ALA A 167 -2.40 -14.15 -6.31
CA ALA A 167 -1.53 -15.07 -7.03
C ALA A 167 -0.26 -14.39 -7.61
N HIS A 168 -0.40 -13.13 -8.06
CA HIS A 168 0.72 -12.33 -8.54
C HIS A 168 1.66 -11.90 -7.42
N SER A 169 1.16 -11.18 -6.41
CA SER A 169 1.99 -10.49 -5.42
C SER A 169 2.41 -11.38 -4.25
N TYR A 170 1.49 -12.21 -3.76
CA TYR A 170 1.60 -12.92 -2.48
C TYR A 170 1.81 -14.44 -2.63
N VAL A 171 1.78 -14.96 -3.86
CA VAL A 171 2.15 -16.36 -4.14
C VAL A 171 3.42 -16.44 -5.00
N ARG A 172 3.51 -15.66 -6.09
CA ARG A 172 4.67 -15.67 -7.01
C ARG A 172 5.66 -14.54 -6.76
N GLY A 173 5.16 -13.40 -6.30
CA GLY A 173 5.87 -12.14 -6.20
C GLY A 173 6.69 -11.96 -4.92
N ASN A 174 7.10 -10.72 -4.69
CA ASN A 174 8.05 -10.37 -3.62
C ASN A 174 7.45 -10.47 -2.21
N TRP A 175 6.12 -10.37 -2.07
CA TRP A 175 5.42 -10.44 -0.77
C TRP A 175 4.91 -11.85 -0.43
N ARG A 176 5.44 -12.90 -1.08
CA ARG A 176 4.99 -14.28 -0.89
C ARG A 176 5.46 -14.93 0.39
N ASN A 177 6.54 -14.43 0.97
CA ASN A 177 7.21 -15.10 2.09
C ASN A 177 7.71 -14.07 3.10
N ARG A 178 7.42 -14.30 4.39
CA ARG A 178 7.81 -13.43 5.51
C ARG A 178 9.32 -13.31 5.75
N LYS A 179 10.14 -14.16 5.13
CA LYS A 179 11.60 -14.02 5.17
C LYS A 179 12.13 -12.92 4.25
N ILE A 180 11.32 -12.47 3.29
CA ILE A 180 11.72 -11.52 2.26
C ILE A 180 10.87 -10.24 2.24
N ALA A 181 9.73 -10.24 2.91
CA ALA A 181 8.84 -9.08 2.98
C ALA A 181 7.98 -9.13 4.23
N ALA A 182 7.37 -8.01 4.60
CA ALA A 182 6.44 -7.91 5.71
C ALA A 182 5.22 -8.85 5.55
N PRO A 183 4.60 -9.30 6.67
CA PRO A 183 3.36 -10.07 6.63
C PRO A 183 2.27 -9.38 5.83
N ILE A 184 1.37 -10.16 5.18
CA ILE A 184 0.33 -9.60 4.30
C ILE A 184 -0.56 -8.58 5.02
N ILE A 185 -0.83 -8.76 6.31
CA ILE A 185 -1.62 -7.81 7.11
C ILE A 185 -0.96 -6.42 7.15
N LEU A 186 0.36 -6.33 7.12
CA LEU A 186 1.11 -5.08 7.01
C LEU A 186 1.32 -4.68 5.55
N ALA A 187 1.77 -5.59 4.70
CA ALA A 187 2.08 -5.28 3.30
C ALA A 187 0.84 -4.80 2.51
N LYS A 188 -0.35 -5.35 2.81
CA LYS A 188 -1.61 -5.04 2.12
C LYS A 188 -2.57 -4.21 2.97
N CYS A 189 -2.85 -4.63 4.20
CA CYS A 189 -3.90 -4.05 5.03
C CYS A 189 -3.41 -2.95 5.98
N SER A 190 -2.16 -2.46 5.85
CA SER A 190 -1.71 -1.28 6.60
C SER A 190 -2.59 -0.06 6.36
N HIS A 191 -3.11 0.11 5.13
CA HIS A 191 -4.09 1.16 4.82
C HIS A 191 -5.39 0.97 5.59
N ASP A 192 -5.88 -0.26 5.69
CA ASP A 192 -7.16 -0.58 6.36
C ASP A 192 -7.05 -0.38 7.86
N LEU A 193 -5.95 -0.83 8.47
CA LEU A 193 -5.66 -0.61 9.88
C LEU A 193 -5.50 0.88 10.21
N ASP A 194 -4.85 1.62 9.32
CA ASP A 194 -4.70 3.07 9.42
C ASP A 194 -6.05 3.79 9.35
N LEU A 195 -6.91 3.44 8.40
CA LEU A 195 -8.27 3.98 8.31
C LEU A 195 -9.11 3.66 9.54
N LEU A 196 -9.05 2.43 10.06
CA LEU A 196 -9.76 2.02 11.25
C LEU A 196 -9.33 2.83 12.48
N GLN A 197 -8.02 3.02 12.66
CA GLN A 197 -7.48 3.86 13.73
C GLN A 197 -7.89 5.33 13.55
N HIS A 198 -7.79 5.84 12.33
CA HIS A 198 -8.18 7.22 11.99
C HIS A 198 -9.65 7.50 12.32
N TYR A 199 -10.57 6.64 11.89
CA TYR A 199 -12.00 6.81 12.15
C TYR A 199 -12.41 6.56 13.60
N ALA A 200 -11.73 5.61 14.27
CA ALA A 200 -11.96 5.40 15.70
C ALA A 200 -11.47 6.58 16.55
N LYS A 201 -10.56 7.43 16.05
CA LYS A 201 -9.96 8.57 16.76
C LYS A 201 -9.42 8.21 18.14
N SER A 202 -8.85 7.01 18.25
CA SER A 202 -8.40 6.44 19.51
C SER A 202 -7.30 5.41 19.28
N LYS A 203 -6.45 5.19 20.26
CA LYS A 203 -5.48 4.10 20.23
C LYS A 203 -6.16 2.75 20.34
N CYS A 204 -5.61 1.75 19.66
CA CYS A 204 -6.05 0.38 19.78
C CYS A 204 -5.56 -0.22 21.10
N LYS A 205 -6.49 -0.71 21.92
CA LYS A 205 -6.18 -1.31 23.22
C LYS A 205 -5.81 -2.78 23.09
N THR A 206 -6.66 -3.55 22.39
CA THR A 206 -6.48 -5.00 22.24
C THR A 206 -6.83 -5.44 20.83
N ILE A 207 -6.14 -6.48 20.36
CA ILE A 207 -6.32 -7.10 19.05
C ILE A 207 -6.28 -8.62 19.16
N SER A 208 -7.10 -9.30 18.36
CA SER A 208 -7.06 -10.74 18.14
C SER A 208 -7.22 -11.02 16.65
N SER A 209 -6.47 -11.98 16.13
CA SER A 209 -6.45 -12.27 14.69
C SER A 209 -6.27 -13.76 14.42
N VAL A 210 -7.04 -14.27 13.45
CA VAL A 210 -6.94 -15.64 12.94
C VAL A 210 -6.88 -15.62 11.42
N GLY A 211 -6.16 -16.55 10.83
CA GLY A 211 -6.03 -16.65 9.37
C GLY A 211 -4.94 -17.64 8.98
N ASP A 212 -5.14 -18.30 7.84
CA ASP A 212 -4.30 -19.40 7.39
C ASP A 212 -4.00 -19.32 5.90
N LEU A 213 -2.97 -20.06 5.47
CA LEU A 213 -2.74 -20.42 4.08
C LEU A 213 -3.42 -21.76 3.82
N THR A 214 -4.61 -21.74 3.21
CA THR A 214 -5.45 -22.93 3.07
C THR A 214 -5.45 -23.54 1.67
N TYR A 215 -5.21 -22.73 0.64
CA TYR A 215 -5.44 -23.20 -0.74
C TYR A 215 -4.18 -23.29 -1.59
N PHE A 216 -3.28 -22.33 -1.53
CA PHE A 216 -2.10 -22.27 -2.38
C PHE A 216 -0.92 -23.07 -1.78
N THR A 217 -1.16 -24.37 -1.62
CA THR A 217 -0.23 -25.36 -1.03
C THR A 217 -0.07 -26.56 -1.96
N ALA A 218 1.01 -27.32 -1.79
CA ALA A 218 1.30 -28.51 -2.61
C ALA A 218 0.20 -29.60 -2.48
N GLU A 219 -0.44 -29.71 -1.31
CA GLU A 219 -1.52 -30.68 -1.05
C GLU A 219 -2.74 -30.41 -1.92
N ASN A 220 -2.98 -29.16 -2.30
CA ASN A 220 -4.11 -28.75 -3.14
C ASN A 220 -3.76 -28.71 -4.64
N ALA A 221 -2.55 -29.09 -5.00
CA ALA A 221 -2.13 -29.09 -6.39
C ALA A 221 -2.99 -30.08 -7.20
N PRO A 222 -3.64 -29.64 -8.30
CA PRO A 222 -4.40 -30.54 -9.16
C PRO A 222 -3.50 -31.64 -9.73
N ALA A 223 -4.05 -32.83 -9.91
CA ALA A 223 -3.38 -33.91 -10.63
C ALA A 223 -2.90 -33.41 -12.00
N ASN A 224 -1.70 -33.79 -12.40
CA ASN A 224 -1.02 -33.34 -13.63
C ASN A 224 -0.65 -31.84 -13.65
N SER A 225 -0.64 -31.14 -12.53
CA SER A 225 0.02 -29.85 -12.44
C SER A 225 1.54 -30.00 -12.57
N ALA A 226 2.22 -28.99 -13.08
CA ALA A 226 3.67 -28.94 -13.20
C ALA A 226 4.23 -27.79 -12.35
N GLU A 227 5.56 -27.77 -12.14
CA GLU A 227 6.25 -26.70 -11.41
C GLU A 227 6.07 -25.31 -12.06
N ARG A 228 5.86 -25.29 -13.38
CA ARG A 228 5.66 -24.06 -14.14
C ARG A 228 4.40 -24.16 -15.02
N CYS A 229 3.74 -23.02 -15.20
CA CYS A 229 2.56 -22.94 -16.06
C CYS A 229 2.87 -23.26 -17.52
N SER A 230 4.08 -22.94 -18.02
CA SER A 230 4.52 -23.28 -19.39
C SER A 230 4.53 -24.76 -19.69
N ASP A 231 4.75 -25.59 -18.68
CA ASP A 231 4.90 -27.03 -18.79
C ASP A 231 3.66 -27.79 -18.31
N CYS A 232 2.63 -27.04 -17.85
CA CYS A 232 1.45 -27.59 -17.20
C CYS A 232 0.33 -27.91 -18.21
N GLN A 233 -0.18 -29.12 -18.18
CA GLN A 233 -1.31 -29.57 -19.02
C GLN A 233 -2.59 -28.79 -18.70
N LEU A 234 -2.70 -28.18 -17.51
CA LEU A 234 -3.86 -27.42 -17.05
C LEU A 234 -3.74 -25.92 -17.36
N MET A 235 -2.73 -25.46 -18.10
CA MET A 235 -2.48 -24.02 -18.35
C MET A 235 -3.71 -23.32 -18.94
N GLU A 236 -4.47 -23.98 -19.81
CA GLU A 236 -5.65 -23.41 -20.47
C GLU A 236 -6.90 -23.38 -19.58
N THR A 237 -6.97 -24.21 -18.55
CA THR A 237 -8.19 -24.36 -17.71
C THR A 237 -8.03 -23.82 -16.28
N CYS A 238 -6.80 -23.76 -15.78
CA CYS A 238 -6.53 -23.31 -14.41
C CYS A 238 -6.82 -21.80 -14.28
N PRO A 239 -7.68 -21.38 -13.33
CA PRO A 239 -8.01 -19.95 -13.15
C PRO A 239 -6.80 -19.11 -12.70
N TYR A 240 -5.79 -19.74 -12.12
CA TYR A 240 -4.56 -19.08 -11.64
C TYR A 240 -3.39 -19.21 -12.60
N SER A 241 -3.61 -19.75 -13.82
CA SER A 241 -2.51 -19.92 -14.76
C SER A 241 -1.86 -18.59 -15.11
N ALA A 242 -0.54 -18.60 -15.24
CA ALA A 242 0.20 -17.40 -15.63
C ALA A 242 -0.24 -16.86 -17.01
N LYS A 243 -0.66 -17.73 -17.94
CA LYS A 243 -1.22 -17.32 -19.22
C LYS A 243 -2.48 -16.48 -19.04
N ARG A 244 -3.45 -16.94 -18.20
CA ARG A 244 -4.68 -16.16 -17.92
C ARG A 244 -4.39 -14.85 -17.21
N VAL A 245 -3.52 -14.90 -16.20
CA VAL A 245 -3.23 -13.73 -15.37
C VAL A 245 -2.46 -12.66 -16.15
N TYR A 246 -1.52 -13.05 -17.05
CA TYR A 246 -0.62 -12.09 -17.69
C TYR A 246 -0.85 -11.91 -19.18
N VAL A 247 -1.27 -12.93 -19.92
CA VAL A 247 -1.46 -12.79 -21.37
C VAL A 247 -2.91 -12.48 -21.72
N GLU A 248 -3.85 -13.35 -21.32
CA GLU A 248 -5.28 -13.15 -21.66
C GLU A 248 -5.83 -11.86 -21.04
N ARG A 249 -5.45 -11.57 -19.80
CA ARG A 249 -5.82 -10.32 -19.12
C ARG A 249 -5.19 -9.10 -19.79
N TRP A 250 -3.96 -9.18 -20.26
CA TRP A 250 -3.28 -8.11 -20.98
C TRP A 250 -4.01 -7.77 -22.31
N HIS A 251 -4.39 -8.80 -23.06
CA HIS A 251 -5.23 -8.62 -24.25
C HIS A 251 -6.58 -7.99 -23.91
N ALA A 252 -7.25 -8.44 -22.86
CA ALA A 252 -8.53 -7.87 -22.41
C ALA A 252 -8.43 -6.39 -21.98
N GLN A 253 -7.23 -5.91 -21.67
CA GLN A 253 -6.93 -4.51 -21.33
C GLN A 253 -6.39 -3.70 -22.51
N ASN A 254 -6.54 -4.16 -23.76
CA ASN A 254 -6.04 -3.51 -24.96
C ASN A 254 -4.51 -3.36 -25.00
N CYS A 255 -3.78 -4.37 -24.52
CA CYS A 255 -2.34 -4.51 -24.66
C CYS A 255 -1.52 -3.29 -24.14
N PRO A 256 -1.70 -2.87 -22.89
CA PRO A 256 -0.98 -1.72 -22.36
C PRO A 256 0.54 -1.98 -22.30
N THR A 257 1.33 -0.96 -22.56
CA THR A 257 2.80 -1.12 -22.73
C THR A 257 3.62 -0.93 -21.48
N ASP A 258 3.10 -0.18 -20.49
CA ASP A 258 3.84 0.18 -19.27
C ASP A 258 2.90 0.38 -18.07
N ILE A 259 2.13 -0.66 -17.72
CA ILE A 259 1.30 -0.63 -16.51
C ILE A 259 1.49 -1.89 -15.65
N TRP A 260 1.21 -1.75 -14.35
CA TRP A 260 1.15 -2.87 -13.41
C TRP A 260 0.00 -3.84 -13.80
N PRO A 261 0.21 -5.17 -13.71
CA PRO A 261 1.38 -5.88 -13.21
C PRO A 261 2.44 -6.19 -14.30
N TYR A 262 2.21 -5.82 -15.56
CA TYR A 262 3.01 -6.29 -16.71
C TYR A 262 4.42 -5.70 -16.70
N ASN A 263 4.58 -4.43 -16.32
CA ASN A 263 5.89 -3.77 -16.21
C ASN A 263 6.75 -4.26 -15.03
N ILE A 264 6.18 -5.12 -14.16
CA ILE A 264 6.93 -5.77 -13.08
C ILE A 264 7.51 -7.11 -13.53
N ILE A 265 6.77 -7.87 -14.37
CA ILE A 265 7.18 -9.20 -14.80
C ILE A 265 8.12 -9.18 -16.01
N ASN A 266 8.17 -8.07 -16.73
CA ASN A 266 9.06 -7.84 -17.86
C ASN A 266 9.51 -6.38 -17.93
N THR A 267 10.44 -6.07 -18.84
CA THR A 267 10.86 -4.69 -19.11
C THR A 267 9.94 -4.00 -20.11
N ALA A 268 9.53 -2.76 -19.84
CA ALA A 268 8.76 -1.97 -20.77
C ALA A 268 9.55 -1.70 -22.09
N PRO A 269 8.88 -1.57 -23.26
CA PRO A 269 7.46 -1.76 -23.44
C PRO A 269 7.07 -3.24 -23.33
N THR A 270 5.90 -3.49 -22.75
CA THR A 270 5.31 -4.84 -22.69
C THR A 270 4.85 -5.25 -24.09
N ILE A 271 5.29 -6.43 -24.51
CA ILE A 271 4.83 -7.12 -25.73
C ILE A 271 4.55 -8.58 -25.40
N GLU A 272 3.78 -9.27 -26.21
CA GLU A 272 3.31 -10.63 -25.94
C GLU A 272 4.45 -11.63 -25.76
N GLU A 273 5.48 -11.55 -26.62
CA GLU A 273 6.66 -12.42 -26.57
C GLU A 273 7.39 -12.29 -25.23
N LYS A 274 7.55 -11.09 -24.70
CA LYS A 274 8.16 -10.85 -23.39
C LYS A 274 7.33 -11.44 -22.24
N LEU A 275 6.00 -11.40 -22.34
CA LEU A 275 5.14 -12.03 -21.36
C LEU A 275 5.32 -13.55 -21.33
N TYR A 276 5.35 -14.20 -22.51
CA TYR A 276 5.60 -15.63 -22.59
C TYR A 276 7.02 -16.01 -22.11
N GLU A 277 8.01 -15.19 -22.42
CA GLU A 277 9.37 -15.37 -21.90
C GLU A 277 9.39 -15.28 -20.35
N ALA A 278 8.74 -14.29 -19.78
CA ALA A 278 8.62 -14.12 -18.33
C ALA A 278 7.88 -15.28 -17.65
N ILE A 279 6.83 -15.83 -18.30
CA ILE A 279 6.11 -17.03 -17.83
C ILE A 279 7.03 -18.26 -17.90
N LYS A 280 7.83 -18.40 -18.94
CA LYS A 280 8.72 -19.53 -19.11
C LYS A 280 9.90 -19.49 -18.14
N ASN A 281 10.53 -18.34 -17.96
CA ASN A 281 11.84 -18.21 -17.28
C ASN A 281 11.77 -17.50 -15.93
N GLY A 282 10.80 -16.58 -15.74
CA GLY A 282 10.70 -15.72 -14.57
C GLY A 282 9.94 -16.36 -13.40
N PRO A 283 9.95 -15.72 -12.23
CA PRO A 283 9.27 -16.22 -11.03
C PRO A 283 7.74 -16.25 -11.21
N TYR A 284 7.20 -15.39 -12.04
CA TYR A 284 5.75 -15.24 -12.23
C TYR A 284 5.11 -16.36 -13.07
N GLY A 285 5.91 -17.22 -13.68
CA GLY A 285 5.42 -18.42 -14.37
C GLY A 285 5.35 -19.68 -13.49
N ARG A 286 5.76 -19.62 -12.20
CA ARG A 286 5.65 -20.75 -11.27
C ARG A 286 4.20 -21.14 -11.03
N CYS A 287 3.96 -22.42 -10.80
CA CYS A 287 2.66 -22.90 -10.36
C CYS A 287 2.32 -22.33 -8.97
N VAL A 288 1.11 -21.85 -8.78
CA VAL A 288 0.68 -21.27 -7.49
C VAL A 288 0.64 -22.29 -6.35
N TYR A 289 0.58 -23.57 -6.66
CA TYR A 289 0.55 -24.65 -5.67
C TYR A 289 1.97 -25.16 -5.31
N HIS A 290 3.01 -24.74 -6.07
CA HIS A 290 4.39 -25.15 -5.88
C HIS A 290 5.33 -23.96 -5.57
N CYS A 291 4.74 -22.83 -5.13
CA CYS A 291 5.54 -21.70 -4.64
C CYS A 291 5.93 -21.89 -3.17
N ASP A 292 6.91 -21.09 -2.75
CA ASP A 292 7.42 -21.04 -1.37
C ASP A 292 6.70 -19.96 -0.52
N ASN A 293 5.43 -19.70 -0.84
CA ASN A 293 4.60 -18.74 -0.12
C ASN A 293 4.18 -19.29 1.27
N ASP A 294 4.19 -18.39 2.27
CA ASP A 294 3.82 -18.72 3.66
C ASP A 294 2.84 -17.70 4.28
N VAL A 295 2.36 -16.74 3.48
CA VAL A 295 1.41 -15.73 3.94
C VAL A 295 -0.03 -16.24 3.86
N PRO A 296 -0.92 -15.85 4.80
CA PRO A 296 -2.30 -16.33 4.80
C PRO A 296 -3.07 -15.85 3.57
N ASP A 297 -3.98 -16.72 3.07
CA ASP A 297 -4.89 -16.39 1.97
C ASP A 297 -6.23 -15.79 2.45
N HIS A 298 -6.45 -15.75 3.74
CA HIS A 298 -7.53 -15.01 4.41
C HIS A 298 -7.13 -14.71 5.86
N GLN A 299 -7.62 -13.58 6.40
CA GLN A 299 -7.31 -13.19 7.77
C GLN A 299 -8.44 -12.33 8.35
N ILE A 300 -8.88 -12.63 9.55
CA ILE A 300 -9.89 -11.88 10.30
C ILE A 300 -9.22 -11.29 11.52
N VAL A 301 -9.42 -9.97 11.73
CA VAL A 301 -8.87 -9.23 12.84
C VAL A 301 -10.00 -8.58 13.60
N THR A 302 -10.00 -8.69 14.94
CA THR A 302 -10.92 -7.99 15.84
C THR A 302 -10.14 -7.04 16.73
N MET A 303 -10.67 -5.85 16.95
CA MET A 303 -9.99 -4.75 17.64
C MET A 303 -10.91 -4.09 18.66
N THR A 304 -10.34 -3.69 19.78
CA THR A 304 -10.99 -2.83 20.77
C THR A 304 -10.16 -1.58 20.96
N PHE A 305 -10.75 -0.41 20.74
CA PHE A 305 -10.11 0.88 20.97
C PHE A 305 -10.33 1.38 22.41
N GLU A 306 -9.44 2.25 22.91
CA GLU A 306 -9.50 2.76 24.30
C GLU A 306 -10.79 3.51 24.59
N ASN A 307 -11.36 4.23 23.61
CA ASN A 307 -12.65 4.93 23.72
C ASN A 307 -13.88 4.01 23.68
N GLY A 308 -13.66 2.69 23.59
CA GLY A 308 -14.71 1.68 23.58
C GLY A 308 -15.23 1.25 22.20
N VAL A 309 -14.86 1.93 21.12
CA VAL A 309 -15.19 1.51 19.75
C VAL A 309 -14.64 0.11 19.48
N LYS A 310 -15.40 -0.73 18.79
CA LYS A 310 -15.00 -2.05 18.32
C LYS A 310 -14.83 -2.02 16.81
N ALA A 311 -13.84 -2.74 16.30
CA ALA A 311 -13.71 -2.91 14.86
C ALA A 311 -13.38 -4.34 14.46
N THR A 312 -13.75 -4.68 13.23
CA THR A 312 -13.35 -5.91 12.55
C THR A 312 -12.75 -5.56 11.20
N LEU A 313 -11.74 -6.33 10.79
CA LEU A 313 -11.20 -6.32 9.44
C LEU A 313 -11.20 -7.75 8.90
N ASN A 314 -11.84 -7.97 7.78
CA ASN A 314 -11.81 -9.23 7.04
C ASN A 314 -11.02 -9.04 5.75
N MET A 315 -9.82 -9.60 5.67
CA MET A 315 -9.02 -9.68 4.46
C MET A 315 -9.34 -10.98 3.73
N MET A 316 -9.78 -10.88 2.47
CA MET A 316 -10.15 -12.02 1.63
C MET A 316 -9.44 -11.95 0.28
N THR A 317 -8.77 -13.05 -0.12
CA THR A 317 -8.01 -13.09 -1.38
C THR A 317 -8.68 -13.89 -2.49
N PHE A 318 -9.83 -14.47 -2.24
CA PHE A 318 -10.63 -15.22 -3.22
C PHE A 318 -11.75 -14.37 -3.85
N ALA A 319 -11.56 -13.06 -3.90
CA ALA A 319 -12.53 -12.17 -4.51
C ALA A 319 -12.35 -12.12 -6.04
N LYS A 320 -13.46 -12.04 -6.77
CA LYS A 320 -13.47 -11.77 -8.21
C LYS A 320 -13.14 -10.30 -8.50
N GLU A 321 -13.68 -9.42 -7.67
CA GLU A 321 -13.53 -7.97 -7.76
C GLU A 321 -12.82 -7.43 -6.51
N ALA A 322 -11.89 -6.51 -6.72
CA ALA A 322 -11.23 -5.81 -5.62
C ALA A 322 -12.14 -4.72 -5.08
N GLY A 323 -11.89 -4.34 -3.84
CA GLY A 323 -12.52 -3.16 -3.25
C GLY A 323 -12.72 -3.32 -1.76
N ARG A 324 -12.84 -2.18 -1.12
CA ARG A 324 -13.14 -2.08 0.30
C ARG A 324 -14.60 -1.86 0.53
N ARG A 325 -15.08 -2.47 1.59
CA ARG A 325 -16.37 -2.13 2.17
C ARG A 325 -16.18 -1.82 3.65
N MET A 326 -16.67 -0.66 4.08
CA MET A 326 -16.62 -0.24 5.47
C MET A 326 -18.02 0.19 5.93
N ASN A 327 -18.50 -0.41 7.02
CA ASN A 327 -19.75 -0.03 7.65
C ASN A 327 -19.43 0.59 9.02
N PHE A 328 -19.92 1.81 9.24
CA PHE A 328 -19.77 2.56 10.48
C PHE A 328 -21.12 2.61 11.19
N TYR A 329 -21.20 2.06 12.39
CA TYR A 329 -22.43 1.97 13.17
C TYR A 329 -22.39 2.98 14.30
N GLY A 330 -23.27 3.95 14.23
CA GLY A 330 -23.48 4.98 15.25
C GLY A 330 -24.75 4.75 16.06
N THR A 331 -24.95 5.60 17.08
CA THR A 331 -26.13 5.51 17.94
C THR A 331 -27.41 6.08 17.32
N LEU A 332 -27.32 6.81 16.21
CA LEU A 332 -28.42 7.46 15.50
C LEU A 332 -28.52 7.09 14.01
N GLY A 333 -27.58 6.28 13.50
CA GLY A 333 -27.55 5.90 12.09
C GLY A 333 -26.31 5.10 11.76
N GLU A 334 -26.11 4.86 10.47
CA GLU A 334 -24.94 4.17 9.92
C GLU A 334 -24.40 4.89 8.67
N ILE A 335 -23.12 4.66 8.37
CA ILE A 335 -22.50 5.05 7.10
C ILE A 335 -21.95 3.79 6.45
N ILE A 336 -22.17 3.66 5.14
CA ILE A 336 -21.65 2.57 4.31
C ILE A 336 -20.73 3.20 3.25
N LEU A 337 -19.48 2.79 3.21
CA LEU A 337 -18.58 3.01 2.10
C LEU A 337 -18.41 1.67 1.39
N ASP A 338 -18.71 1.61 0.10
CA ASP A 338 -18.55 0.42 -0.73
C ASP A 338 -17.94 0.80 -2.08
N GLU A 339 -16.66 0.43 -2.28
CA GLU A 339 -15.93 0.72 -3.52
C GLU A 339 -16.46 -0.09 -4.71
N ALA A 340 -16.95 -1.32 -4.49
CA ALA A 340 -17.49 -2.17 -5.56
C ALA A 340 -18.84 -1.66 -6.06
N GLU A 341 -19.70 -1.20 -5.15
CA GLU A 341 -20.99 -0.55 -5.49
C GLU A 341 -20.81 0.91 -5.90
N GLY A 342 -19.63 1.49 -5.68
CA GLY A 342 -19.31 2.87 -6.06
C GLY A 342 -20.04 3.93 -5.23
N ILE A 343 -20.29 3.70 -3.94
CA ILE A 343 -21.08 4.58 -3.09
C ILE A 343 -20.44 4.87 -1.72
N VAL A 344 -20.73 6.07 -1.21
CA VAL A 344 -20.74 6.37 0.22
C VAL A 344 -22.18 6.76 0.59
N GLU A 345 -22.80 6.04 1.51
CA GLU A 345 -24.20 6.25 1.89
C GLU A 345 -24.33 6.48 3.39
N MET A 346 -25.09 7.49 3.79
CA MET A 346 -25.46 7.76 5.17
C MET A 346 -26.94 7.45 5.39
N ARG A 347 -27.26 6.66 6.41
CA ARG A 347 -28.60 6.20 6.78
C ARG A 347 -28.90 6.61 8.21
N ILE A 348 -29.83 7.51 8.39
CA ILE A 348 -30.25 8.03 9.70
C ILE A 348 -31.49 7.28 10.18
N PHE A 349 -31.51 6.82 11.42
CA PHE A 349 -32.67 6.12 11.97
C PHE A 349 -33.92 7.02 11.98
N GLY A 350 -34.97 6.58 11.29
CA GLY A 350 -36.19 7.35 11.12
C GLY A 350 -36.09 8.55 10.18
N GLY A 351 -34.95 8.73 9.50
CA GLY A 351 -34.69 9.78 8.52
C GLY A 351 -34.53 9.25 7.10
N GLU A 352 -34.15 10.16 6.20
CA GLU A 352 -33.85 9.81 4.80
C GLU A 352 -32.38 9.34 4.64
N ASN A 353 -32.17 8.46 3.67
CA ASN A 353 -30.81 8.05 3.27
C ASN A 353 -30.24 9.08 2.30
N VAL A 354 -28.94 9.35 2.42
CA VAL A 354 -28.21 10.23 1.52
C VAL A 354 -27.04 9.46 0.91
N THR A 355 -27.03 9.35 -0.43
CA THR A 355 -26.01 8.62 -1.18
C THR A 355 -25.10 9.59 -1.93
N TYR A 356 -23.80 9.34 -1.87
CA TYR A 356 -22.74 10.05 -2.57
C TYR A 356 -22.05 9.07 -3.53
N PRO A 357 -22.29 9.17 -4.86
CA PRO A 357 -21.59 8.31 -5.84
C PRO A 357 -20.09 8.58 -5.82
N ILE A 358 -19.27 7.54 -5.68
CA ILE A 358 -17.80 7.68 -5.64
C ILE A 358 -17.28 8.29 -6.95
N GLY A 359 -17.88 7.93 -8.08
CA GLY A 359 -17.50 8.51 -9.38
C GLY A 359 -17.61 10.04 -9.45
N GLU A 360 -18.55 10.64 -8.72
CA GLU A 360 -18.66 12.09 -8.62
C GLU A 360 -17.62 12.69 -7.66
N LEU A 361 -17.34 11.99 -6.55
CA LEU A 361 -16.35 12.42 -5.57
C LEU A 361 -14.93 12.47 -6.14
N ILE A 362 -14.58 11.51 -7.02
CA ILE A 362 -13.25 11.41 -7.62
C ILE A 362 -13.12 12.09 -8.98
N LYS A 363 -14.14 12.83 -9.45
CA LYS A 363 -14.19 13.39 -10.81
C LYS A 363 -12.93 14.15 -11.22
N GLU A 364 -12.36 14.95 -10.31
CA GLU A 364 -11.14 15.73 -10.55
C GLU A 364 -9.86 14.91 -10.41
N THR A 365 -9.92 13.74 -9.78
CA THR A 365 -8.77 12.90 -9.47
C THR A 365 -8.83 11.50 -10.09
N SER A 366 -9.81 11.24 -10.96
CA SER A 366 -10.10 9.91 -11.53
C SER A 366 -8.95 9.30 -12.36
N GLY A 367 -8.02 10.12 -12.84
CA GLY A 367 -6.82 9.66 -13.57
C GLY A 367 -5.66 9.20 -12.67
N TYR A 368 -5.79 9.33 -11.34
CA TYR A 368 -4.71 9.03 -10.39
C TYR A 368 -4.99 7.78 -9.57
N GLY A 369 -3.92 7.11 -9.13
CA GLY A 369 -4.01 5.88 -8.35
C GLY A 369 -4.73 6.03 -7.00
N HIS A 370 -5.17 4.92 -6.44
CA HIS A 370 -5.88 4.85 -5.15
C HIS A 370 -7.07 5.82 -5.06
N GLY A 371 -7.91 5.87 -6.13
CA GLY A 371 -9.07 6.76 -6.15
C GLY A 371 -8.71 8.25 -6.05
N GLY A 372 -7.53 8.65 -6.51
CA GLY A 372 -7.03 10.02 -6.45
C GLY A 372 -6.19 10.36 -5.23
N GLY A 373 -6.08 9.45 -4.26
CA GLY A 373 -5.34 9.68 -3.02
C GLY A 373 -3.85 9.96 -3.21
N ASP A 374 -3.21 9.35 -4.21
CA ASP A 374 -1.80 9.59 -4.52
C ASP A 374 -1.52 11.04 -4.89
N PHE A 375 -2.39 11.65 -5.71
CA PHE A 375 -2.24 13.05 -6.11
C PHE A 375 -2.45 14.02 -4.94
N VAL A 376 -3.48 13.78 -4.14
CA VAL A 376 -3.77 14.62 -2.98
C VAL A 376 -2.64 14.54 -1.95
N LEU A 377 -2.10 13.33 -1.68
CA LEU A 377 -0.97 13.14 -0.78
C LEU A 377 0.26 13.99 -1.18
N ILE A 378 0.62 14.03 -2.47
CA ILE A 378 1.77 14.83 -2.94
C ILE A 378 1.52 16.33 -2.77
N ASN A 379 0.30 16.81 -2.94
CA ASN A 379 -0.04 18.21 -2.66
C ASN A 379 0.02 18.52 -1.16
N GLU A 380 -0.49 17.62 -0.31
CA GLU A 380 -0.40 17.75 1.14
C GLU A 380 1.07 17.75 1.62
N LEU A 381 1.93 16.90 1.03
CA LEU A 381 3.36 16.89 1.32
C LEU A 381 3.96 18.30 1.15
N TYR A 382 3.62 19.01 0.07
CA TYR A 382 4.07 20.38 -0.14
C TYR A 382 3.63 21.32 0.98
N ASP A 383 2.38 21.27 1.37
CA ASP A 383 1.83 22.15 2.40
C ASP A 383 2.47 21.86 3.78
N ILE A 384 2.74 20.61 4.08
CA ILE A 384 3.44 20.19 5.28
C ILE A 384 4.89 20.70 5.30
N LEU A 385 5.61 20.60 4.17
CA LEU A 385 6.97 21.11 4.03
C LEU A 385 7.03 22.65 4.15
N MET A 386 5.99 23.34 3.68
CA MET A 386 5.81 24.79 3.84
C MET A 386 5.41 25.21 5.26
N GLY A 387 5.17 24.23 6.17
CA GLY A 387 4.74 24.52 7.54
C GLY A 387 3.28 24.96 7.66
N ARG A 388 2.46 24.70 6.65
CA ARG A 388 1.02 24.97 6.69
C ARG A 388 0.34 23.88 7.55
N ALA A 389 -0.74 24.25 8.27
CA ALA A 389 -1.52 23.28 9.02
C ALA A 389 -2.19 22.29 8.04
N THR A 390 -1.92 21.02 8.19
CA THR A 390 -2.46 19.96 7.34
C THR A 390 -2.94 18.78 8.19
N LYS A 391 -3.73 17.89 7.57
CA LYS A 391 -4.18 16.64 8.16
C LYS A 391 -3.23 15.47 7.83
N GLY A 392 -1.96 15.78 7.55
CA GLY A 392 -0.97 14.79 7.09
C GLY A 392 -0.80 13.60 8.03
N THR A 393 -0.40 12.47 7.45
CA THR A 393 -0.10 11.22 8.18
C THR A 393 1.28 11.32 8.82
N SER A 394 1.35 11.78 10.07
CA SER A 394 2.59 11.85 10.84
C SER A 394 3.16 10.45 11.08
N LEU A 395 4.47 10.38 11.35
CA LEU A 395 5.12 9.11 11.70
C LEU A 395 4.50 8.51 12.96
N GLU A 396 4.17 9.33 13.96
CA GLU A 396 3.56 8.90 15.21
C GLU A 396 2.20 8.23 15.00
N GLU A 397 1.31 8.85 14.20
CA GLU A 397 0.00 8.26 13.87
C GLU A 397 0.13 6.99 13.05
N SER A 398 1.06 6.99 12.09
CA SER A 398 1.30 5.82 11.24
C SER A 398 1.87 4.64 12.02
N ILE A 399 2.74 4.90 13.00
CA ILE A 399 3.26 3.86 13.89
C ILE A 399 2.13 3.21 14.69
N GLU A 400 1.13 3.97 15.15
CA GLU A 400 -0.01 3.39 15.86
C GLU A 400 -0.71 2.29 15.04
N SER A 401 -1.00 2.57 13.77
CA SER A 401 -1.62 1.58 12.88
C SER A 401 -0.67 0.40 12.55
N HIS A 402 0.63 0.64 12.47
CA HIS A 402 1.62 -0.43 12.26
C HIS A 402 1.73 -1.35 13.48
N LEU A 403 1.70 -0.81 14.70
CA LEU A 403 1.64 -1.62 15.93
C LEU A 403 0.40 -2.53 15.94
N MET A 404 -0.74 -2.05 15.41
CA MET A 404 -1.92 -2.90 15.25
C MET A 404 -1.64 -4.07 14.30
N GLY A 405 -0.99 -3.84 13.16
CA GLY A 405 -0.63 -4.88 12.19
C GLY A 405 0.36 -5.90 12.76
N ILE A 406 1.40 -5.43 13.47
CA ILE A 406 2.39 -6.28 14.14
C ILE A 406 1.70 -7.17 15.19
N CYS A 407 0.82 -6.58 16.02
CA CYS A 407 0.06 -7.32 17.03
C CYS A 407 -0.96 -8.29 16.41
N ALA A 408 -1.55 -7.95 15.26
CA ALA A 408 -2.45 -8.86 14.54
C ALA A 408 -1.70 -10.10 14.04
N GLU A 409 -0.50 -9.93 13.49
CA GLU A 409 0.33 -11.06 13.06
C GLU A 409 0.82 -11.88 14.26
N GLU A 410 1.25 -11.23 15.35
CA GLU A 410 1.60 -11.91 16.60
C GLU A 410 0.43 -12.75 17.12
N SER A 411 -0.78 -12.21 17.11
CA SER A 411 -2.00 -12.93 17.52
C SER A 411 -2.27 -14.14 16.63
N ARG A 412 -2.22 -13.95 15.31
CA ARG A 412 -2.44 -15.04 14.34
C ARG A 412 -1.47 -16.20 14.52
N LEU A 413 -0.19 -15.89 14.74
CA LEU A 413 0.85 -16.90 14.98
C LEU A 413 0.74 -17.61 16.34
N ASN A 414 -0.14 -17.12 17.22
CA ASN A 414 -0.43 -17.68 18.54
C ASN A 414 -1.92 -18.03 18.67
N ASP A 415 -2.50 -18.64 17.64
CA ASP A 415 -3.86 -19.20 17.62
C ASP A 415 -4.96 -18.21 18.03
N GLY A 416 -4.84 -16.95 17.61
CA GLY A 416 -5.83 -15.90 17.89
C GLY A 416 -5.74 -15.33 19.32
N LYS A 417 -4.63 -15.54 20.00
CA LYS A 417 -4.41 -14.97 21.33
C LYS A 417 -4.64 -13.48 21.38
N LEU A 418 -5.39 -13.01 22.38
CA LEU A 418 -5.60 -11.59 22.62
C LEU A 418 -4.28 -10.89 22.96
N ILE A 419 -3.91 -9.89 22.18
CA ILE A 419 -2.70 -9.07 22.35
C ILE A 419 -3.11 -7.66 22.80
N TYR A 420 -2.40 -7.11 23.78
CA TYR A 420 -2.47 -5.69 24.14
C TYR A 420 -1.44 -4.93 23.30
N VAL A 421 -1.90 -3.92 22.54
CA VAL A 421 -1.06 -3.18 21.59
C VAL A 421 0.00 -2.35 22.33
N HIS A 422 -0.42 -1.71 23.42
CA HIS A 422 0.46 -0.96 24.33
C HIS A 422 0.59 -1.72 25.66
N LYS A 423 1.79 -2.09 26.00
CA LYS A 423 2.14 -2.67 27.31
C LYS A 423 3.21 -1.82 27.96
#